data_b6392415550a18f969ecb9a46d88cb83
#
_entry.id   b6392415550a18f969ecb9a46d88cb83
#
_cell.length_a   1.000
_cell.length_b   1.000
_cell.length_c   1.000
_cell.angle_alpha   90.00
_cell.angle_beta   90.00
_cell.angle_gamma   90.00
#
_symmetry.space_group_name_H-M   'P 1'
#
loop_
_entity.id
_entity.type
_entity.pdbx_description
1 polymer ?
#
loop_
_entity_poly.entity_id
_entity_poly.type
_entity_poly.pdbx_seq_one_letter_code
_entity_poly.pdbx_strand_id
1 'polypeptide(L)'
;MSLDVSPDLLDAAERGEVSDAQFAECVRDSLPYAWRMVSDLSTRLHVDGAGEVGFVDNTTPPPDEQARGQLLRALASDAIRGCLERHFWVRLAFQNCLRVAVFPAGTAKDSEVYSRFTSVRAQLLNQSPLLRDC
;
A
#
# COMPACT_ATOMS: atom_id res chain seq x y z
N MET A 1 12.25 -4.98 9.09
CA MET A 1 11.06 -5.73 9.51
C MET A 1 10.83 -6.91 8.59
N SER A 2 10.75 -8.09 9.16
CA SER A 2 10.61 -9.35 8.42
C SER A 2 9.15 -9.80 8.39
N LEU A 3 8.82 -10.61 7.39
CA LEU A 3 7.55 -11.34 7.40
C LEU A 3 7.67 -12.51 8.39
N ASP A 4 6.58 -12.82 9.06
CA ASP A 4 6.47 -13.97 9.95
C ASP A 4 5.99 -15.17 9.11
N VAL A 5 6.92 -16.04 8.75
CA VAL A 5 6.66 -17.13 7.80
C VAL A 5 6.68 -18.46 8.55
N SER A 6 5.57 -19.21 8.48
CA SER A 6 5.50 -20.55 9.07
C SER A 6 6.41 -21.53 8.31
N PRO A 7 6.84 -22.63 8.96
CA PRO A 7 7.64 -23.67 8.26
C PRO A 7 6.92 -24.24 7.04
N ASP A 8 5.62 -24.45 7.11
CA ASP A 8 4.82 -24.99 6.00
C ASP A 8 4.78 -24.02 4.82
N LEU A 9 4.64 -22.73 5.11
CA LEU A 9 4.65 -21.70 4.06
C LEU A 9 6.03 -21.57 3.42
N LEU A 10 7.09 -21.68 4.21
CA LEU A 10 8.45 -21.67 3.71
C LEU A 10 8.72 -22.84 2.79
N ASP A 11 8.28 -24.04 3.17
CA ASP A 11 8.39 -25.24 2.33
C ASP A 11 7.62 -25.07 1.02
N ALA A 12 6.41 -24.52 1.08
CA ALA A 12 5.63 -24.22 -0.13
C ALA A 12 6.34 -23.21 -1.03
N ALA A 13 6.98 -22.20 -0.45
CA ALA A 13 7.74 -21.21 -1.21
C ALA A 13 8.94 -21.84 -1.93
N GLU A 14 9.65 -22.75 -1.28
CA GLU A 14 10.77 -23.47 -1.90
C GLU A 14 10.33 -24.31 -3.10
N ARG A 15 9.10 -24.85 -3.06
CA ARG A 15 8.51 -25.61 -4.18
C ARG A 15 7.83 -24.72 -5.23
N GLY A 16 7.77 -23.40 -5.01
CA GLY A 16 7.06 -22.49 -5.91
C GLY A 16 5.53 -22.66 -5.88
N GLU A 17 4.97 -23.13 -4.76
CA GLU A 17 3.56 -23.50 -4.63
C GLU A 17 2.77 -22.55 -3.72
N VAL A 18 3.22 -21.33 -3.51
CA VAL A 18 2.51 -20.34 -2.70
C VAL A 18 1.41 -19.66 -3.55
N SER A 19 0.18 -19.76 -3.08
CA SER A 19 -0.95 -19.04 -3.71
C SER A 19 -0.98 -17.58 -3.27
N ASP A 20 -1.69 -16.74 -4.05
CA ASP A 20 -1.93 -15.34 -3.67
C ASP A 20 -2.64 -15.25 -2.31
N ALA A 21 -3.59 -16.14 -2.04
CA ALA A 21 -4.33 -16.15 -0.77
C ALA A 21 -3.41 -16.46 0.42
N GLN A 22 -2.51 -17.41 0.28
CA GLN A 22 -1.52 -17.75 1.33
C GLN A 22 -0.57 -16.60 1.58
N PHE A 23 -0.10 -15.94 0.53
CA PHE A 23 0.79 -14.79 0.66
C PHE A 23 0.06 -13.60 1.30
N ALA A 24 -1.18 -13.33 0.88
CA ALA A 24 -2.00 -12.26 1.46
C ALA A 24 -2.21 -12.46 2.96
N GLU A 25 -2.49 -13.69 3.39
CA GLU A 25 -2.66 -14.03 4.81
C GLU A 25 -1.35 -13.78 5.59
N CYS A 26 -0.22 -14.17 5.04
CA CYS A 26 1.09 -13.92 5.63
C CYS A 26 1.37 -12.42 5.78
N VAL A 27 1.09 -11.62 4.75
CA VAL A 27 1.25 -10.16 4.77
C VAL A 27 0.34 -9.52 5.82
N ARG A 28 -0.93 -9.93 5.84
CA ARG A 28 -1.90 -9.43 6.83
C ARG A 28 -1.43 -9.67 8.26
N ASP A 29 -0.98 -10.88 8.54
CA ASP A 29 -0.59 -11.27 9.90
C ASP A 29 0.76 -10.69 10.31
N SER A 30 1.68 -10.50 9.35
CA SER A 30 3.01 -9.93 9.60
C SER A 30 3.02 -8.42 9.67
N LEU A 31 2.18 -7.74 8.89
CA LEU A 31 2.15 -6.29 8.74
C LEU A 31 0.73 -5.75 8.98
N PRO A 32 0.16 -5.95 10.19
CA PRO A 32 -1.25 -5.66 10.43
C PRO A 32 -1.62 -4.18 10.28
N TYR A 33 -0.74 -3.27 10.64
CA TYR A 33 -0.99 -1.83 10.48
C TYR A 33 -1.06 -1.44 9.00
N ALA A 34 -0.07 -1.89 8.20
CA ALA A 34 -0.04 -1.60 6.78
C ALA A 34 -1.26 -2.22 6.06
N TRP A 35 -1.60 -3.44 6.40
CA TRP A 35 -2.79 -4.11 5.85
C TRP A 35 -4.06 -3.31 6.15
N ARG A 36 -4.24 -2.93 7.41
CA ARG A 36 -5.44 -2.18 7.84
C ARG A 36 -5.53 -0.83 7.14
N MET A 37 -4.41 -0.12 7.02
CA MET A 37 -4.40 1.17 6.33
C MET A 37 -4.85 1.03 4.88
N VAL A 38 -4.28 0.09 4.14
CA VAL A 38 -4.67 -0.13 2.74
C VAL A 38 -6.12 -0.60 2.65
N SER A 39 -6.55 -1.49 3.54
CA SER A 39 -7.94 -1.95 3.61
C SER A 39 -8.91 -0.80 3.82
N ASP A 40 -8.66 0.07 4.79
CA ASP A 40 -9.53 1.20 5.11
C ASP A 40 -9.60 2.20 3.96
N LEU A 41 -8.46 2.55 3.37
CA LEU A 41 -8.42 3.44 2.21
C LEU A 41 -9.13 2.83 1.00
N SER A 42 -8.94 1.54 0.76
CA SER A 42 -9.60 0.83 -0.33
C SER A 42 -11.11 0.79 -0.15
N THR A 43 -11.58 0.58 1.07
CA THR A 43 -13.01 0.61 1.39
C THR A 43 -13.59 1.99 1.11
N ARG A 44 -12.91 3.05 1.53
CA ARG A 44 -13.35 4.42 1.25
C ARG A 44 -13.41 4.69 -0.26
N LEU A 45 -12.42 4.23 -1.01
CA LEU A 45 -12.40 4.37 -2.46
C LEU A 45 -13.59 3.66 -3.11
N HIS A 46 -13.87 2.42 -2.71
CA HIS A 46 -14.94 1.62 -3.31
C HIS A 46 -16.34 2.07 -2.90
N VAL A 47 -16.50 2.64 -1.71
CA VAL A 47 -17.80 3.11 -1.21
C VAL A 47 -18.08 4.55 -1.67
N ASP A 48 -17.13 5.46 -1.46
CA ASP A 48 -17.33 6.90 -1.68
C ASP A 48 -16.78 7.39 -3.02
N GLY A 49 -15.98 6.56 -3.71
CA GLY A 49 -15.31 6.95 -4.94
C GLY A 49 -14.06 7.79 -4.72
N ALA A 50 -13.36 8.09 -5.80
CA ALA A 50 -12.10 8.83 -5.78
C ALA A 50 -12.27 10.35 -5.70
N GLY A 51 -13.49 10.86 -5.87
CA GLY A 51 -13.76 12.30 -5.89
C GLY A 51 -13.07 13.02 -7.04
N GLU A 52 -13.01 14.34 -6.95
CA GLU A 52 -12.39 15.18 -7.99
C GLU A 52 -10.89 15.00 -8.06
N VAL A 53 -10.23 14.66 -6.93
CA VAL A 53 -8.78 14.46 -6.90
C VAL A 53 -8.33 13.15 -7.54
N GLY A 54 -9.22 12.18 -7.68
CA GLY A 54 -8.94 10.93 -8.38
C GLY A 54 -8.30 9.83 -7.54
N PHE A 55 -8.15 10.02 -6.23
CA PHE A 55 -7.59 9.03 -5.31
C PHE A 55 -8.04 9.28 -3.88
N VAL A 56 -7.78 8.29 -3.02
CA VAL A 56 -7.95 8.41 -1.56
C VAL A 56 -6.59 8.21 -0.91
N ASP A 57 -6.26 9.02 0.08
CA ASP A 57 -4.99 8.89 0.81
C ASP A 57 -5.15 9.01 2.32
N ASN A 58 -4.12 8.62 3.05
CA ASN A 58 -4.08 8.78 4.49
C ASN A 58 -3.82 10.24 4.86
N THR A 59 -4.56 10.73 5.87
CA THR A 59 -4.39 12.08 6.40
C THR A 59 -3.66 12.09 7.75
N THR A 60 -3.41 10.92 8.31
CA THR A 60 -2.76 10.75 9.61
C THR A 60 -1.45 9.98 9.41
N PRO A 61 -0.32 10.48 9.94
CA PRO A 61 0.94 9.75 9.84
C PRO A 61 0.92 8.50 10.71
N PRO A 62 1.82 7.53 10.46
CA PRO A 62 1.96 6.37 11.34
C PRO A 62 2.23 6.80 12.78
N PRO A 63 1.59 6.15 13.78
CA PRO A 63 1.68 6.59 15.17
C PRO A 63 3.04 6.31 15.83
N ASP A 64 3.82 5.37 15.32
CA ASP A 64 5.10 4.96 15.92
C ASP A 64 6.05 4.36 14.88
N GLU A 65 7.26 4.01 15.31
CA GLU A 65 8.28 3.44 14.43
C GLU A 65 7.90 2.06 13.90
N GLN A 66 7.15 1.27 14.65
CA GLN A 66 6.70 -0.04 14.21
C GLN A 66 5.71 0.09 13.04
N ALA A 67 4.74 0.97 13.17
CA ALA A 67 3.78 1.25 12.12
C ALA A 67 4.48 1.81 10.86
N ARG A 68 5.42 2.73 11.07
CA ARG A 68 6.25 3.29 9.99
C ARG A 68 7.01 2.19 9.26
N GLY A 69 7.66 1.29 10.00
CA GLY A 69 8.40 0.16 9.44
C GLY A 69 7.52 -0.77 8.61
N GLN A 70 6.29 -1.02 9.04
CA GLN A 70 5.34 -1.84 8.30
C GLN A 70 4.99 -1.22 6.95
N LEU A 71 4.68 0.08 6.91
CA LEU A 71 4.38 0.77 5.66
C LEU A 71 5.57 0.74 4.71
N LEU A 72 6.75 1.04 5.19
CA LEU A 72 7.96 0.99 4.36
C LEU A 72 8.20 -0.41 3.80
N ARG A 73 8.04 -1.44 4.62
CA ARG A 73 8.20 -2.83 4.18
C ARG A 73 7.19 -3.20 3.10
N ALA A 74 5.95 -2.81 3.29
CA ALA A 74 4.87 -3.15 2.36
C ALA A 74 4.99 -2.41 1.04
N LEU A 75 5.22 -1.10 1.08
CA LEU A 75 5.18 -0.26 -0.11
C LEU A 75 6.48 -0.30 -0.92
N ALA A 76 7.61 -0.59 -0.29
CA ALA A 76 8.89 -0.72 -0.98
C ALA A 76 9.11 -2.09 -1.64
N SER A 77 8.29 -3.08 -1.32
CA SER A 77 8.39 -4.42 -1.90
C SER A 77 7.38 -4.59 -3.03
N ASP A 78 7.86 -4.85 -4.24
CA ASP A 78 6.99 -5.10 -5.38
C ASP A 78 6.05 -6.28 -5.15
N ALA A 79 6.55 -7.36 -4.54
CA ALA A 79 5.74 -8.54 -4.25
C ALA A 79 4.62 -8.24 -3.26
N ILE A 80 4.93 -7.53 -2.17
CA ILE A 80 3.92 -7.22 -1.14
C ILE A 80 2.95 -6.17 -1.66
N ARG A 81 3.44 -5.10 -2.27
CA ARG A 81 2.59 -4.06 -2.85
C ARG A 81 1.65 -4.66 -3.90
N GLY A 82 2.17 -5.49 -4.80
CA GLY A 82 1.36 -6.17 -5.82
C GLY A 82 0.30 -7.09 -5.22
N CYS A 83 0.62 -7.79 -4.14
CA CYS A 83 -0.33 -8.60 -3.40
C CYS A 83 -1.49 -7.76 -2.86
N LEU A 84 -1.18 -6.63 -2.23
CA LEU A 84 -2.19 -5.71 -1.70
C LEU A 84 -3.06 -5.14 -2.83
N GLU A 85 -2.45 -4.75 -3.93
CA GLU A 85 -3.18 -4.22 -5.09
C GLU A 85 -4.17 -5.24 -5.66
N ARG A 86 -3.76 -6.49 -5.80
CA ARG A 86 -4.64 -7.55 -6.29
C ARG A 86 -5.74 -7.90 -5.29
N HIS A 87 -5.38 -7.99 -4.01
CA HIS A 87 -6.33 -8.38 -2.97
C HIS A 87 -7.45 -7.34 -2.80
N PHE A 88 -7.10 -6.06 -2.78
CA PHE A 88 -8.05 -4.97 -2.55
C PHE A 88 -8.61 -4.37 -3.84
N TRP A 89 -8.16 -4.83 -5.00
CA TRP A 89 -8.58 -4.32 -6.31
C TRP A 89 -8.34 -2.81 -6.43
N VAL A 90 -7.10 -2.41 -6.19
CA VAL A 90 -6.68 -1.01 -6.22
C VAL A 90 -5.28 -0.90 -6.83
N ARG A 91 -4.85 0.33 -7.11
CA ARG A 91 -3.48 0.68 -7.42
C ARG A 91 -2.92 1.54 -6.30
N LEU A 92 -1.73 1.22 -5.82
CA LEU A 92 -1.08 1.93 -4.73
C LEU A 92 0.03 2.81 -5.25
N ALA A 93 0.17 3.99 -4.67
CA ALA A 93 1.31 4.86 -4.88
C ALA A 93 1.79 5.41 -3.53
N PHE A 94 3.08 5.67 -3.43
CA PHE A 94 3.74 6.00 -2.18
C PHE A 94 4.61 7.24 -2.38
N GLN A 95 4.47 8.20 -1.47
CA GLN A 95 5.24 9.44 -1.51
C GLN A 95 5.95 9.71 -0.19
N ASN A 96 6.66 10.81 -0.14
CA ASN A 96 7.31 11.32 1.05
C ASN A 96 6.37 11.37 2.24
N CYS A 97 6.94 11.32 3.45
CA CYS A 97 6.19 11.40 4.70
C CYS A 97 5.17 10.28 4.86
N LEU A 98 5.44 9.14 4.23
CA LEU A 98 4.59 7.94 4.30
C LEU A 98 3.16 8.19 3.83
N ARG A 99 3.02 9.06 2.84
CA ARG A 99 1.75 9.30 2.18
C ARG A 99 1.46 8.17 1.22
N VAL A 100 0.38 7.44 1.49
CA VAL A 100 -0.09 6.31 0.69
C VAL A 100 -1.36 6.74 -0.02
N ALA A 101 -1.38 6.64 -1.34
CA ALA A 101 -2.56 6.92 -2.15
C ALA A 101 -3.08 5.64 -2.79
N VAL A 102 -4.41 5.52 -2.82
CA VAL A 102 -5.13 4.38 -3.39
C VAL A 102 -5.94 4.89 -4.58
N PHE A 103 -5.68 4.31 -5.75
CA PHE A 103 -6.31 4.67 -7.01
C PHE A 103 -7.19 3.52 -7.50
N PRO A 104 -8.22 3.80 -8.31
CA PRO A 104 -9.01 2.75 -8.94
C PRO A 104 -8.15 1.85 -9.84
N ALA A 105 -8.22 0.54 -9.65
CA ALA A 105 -7.34 -0.43 -10.32
C ALA A 105 -7.46 -0.40 -11.84
N GLY A 106 -8.69 -0.28 -12.36
CA GLY A 106 -8.96 -0.40 -13.80
C GLY A 106 -8.49 0.78 -14.64
N THR A 107 -8.27 1.95 -14.03
CA THR A 107 -7.98 3.20 -14.74
C THR A 107 -6.67 3.87 -14.34
N ALA A 108 -6.01 3.38 -13.28
CA ALA A 108 -4.83 4.06 -12.70
C ALA A 108 -3.67 4.19 -13.68
N LYS A 109 -3.40 3.17 -14.50
CA LYS A 109 -2.26 3.17 -15.45
C LYS A 109 -2.37 4.28 -16.49
N ASP A 110 -3.60 4.59 -16.94
CA ASP A 110 -3.87 5.60 -17.93
C ASP A 110 -4.29 6.93 -17.31
N SER A 111 -4.29 6.99 -15.98
CA SER A 111 -4.70 8.18 -15.24
C SER A 111 -3.59 9.23 -15.24
N GLU A 112 -3.95 10.43 -15.69
CA GLU A 112 -3.07 11.59 -15.58
C GLU A 112 -2.77 11.94 -14.11
N VAL A 113 -3.75 11.75 -13.23
CA VAL A 113 -3.61 12.01 -11.79
C VAL A 113 -2.58 11.07 -11.18
N TYR A 114 -2.64 9.77 -11.52
CA TYR A 114 -1.66 8.80 -11.07
C TYR A 114 -0.25 9.16 -11.56
N SER A 115 -0.10 9.51 -12.83
CA SER A 115 1.19 9.90 -13.41
C SER A 115 1.76 11.14 -12.72
N ARG A 116 0.93 12.14 -12.43
CA ARG A 116 1.37 13.33 -11.69
C ARG A 116 1.76 13.00 -10.25
N PHE A 117 0.97 12.18 -9.55
CA PHE A 117 1.26 11.78 -8.18
C PHE A 117 2.60 11.05 -8.05
N THR A 118 2.92 10.19 -9.03
CA THR A 118 4.15 9.39 -9.02
C THR A 118 5.34 10.06 -9.72
N SER A 119 5.19 11.29 -10.20
CA SER A 119 6.23 12.03 -10.91
C SER A 119 7.39 12.43 -9.99
N VAL A 120 8.54 12.70 -10.59
CA VAL A 120 9.71 13.23 -9.88
C VAL A 120 9.35 14.54 -9.16
N ARG A 121 8.62 15.42 -9.84
CA ARG A 121 8.18 16.68 -9.26
C ARG A 121 7.32 16.46 -8.00
N ALA A 122 6.39 15.52 -8.06
CA ALA A 122 5.54 15.19 -6.92
C ALA A 122 6.35 14.63 -5.75
N GLN A 123 7.33 13.78 -6.03
CA GLN A 123 8.21 13.25 -4.99
C GLN A 123 9.01 14.34 -4.27
N LEU A 124 9.32 15.42 -4.95
CA LEU A 124 10.11 16.50 -4.37
C LEU A 124 9.25 17.57 -3.70
N LEU A 125 8.07 17.88 -4.24
CA LEU A 125 7.27 19.02 -3.82
C LEU A 125 6.00 18.65 -3.04
N ASN A 126 5.49 17.46 -3.25
CA ASN A 126 4.15 17.11 -2.80
C ASN A 126 4.17 16.56 -1.38
N GLN A 127 4.24 17.47 -0.42
CA GLN A 127 4.22 17.11 1.00
C GLN A 127 2.86 17.49 1.58
N SER A 128 2.24 16.54 2.26
CA SER A 128 1.03 16.83 3.01
C SER A 128 1.35 17.67 4.23
N PRO A 129 0.67 18.81 4.45
CA PRO A 129 0.85 19.58 5.68
C PRO A 129 0.59 18.79 6.95
N LEU A 130 -0.23 17.74 6.86
CA LEU A 130 -0.55 16.86 7.99
C LEU A 130 0.52 15.82 8.26
N LEU A 131 1.44 15.60 7.32
CA LEU A 131 2.46 14.55 7.37
C LEU A 131 3.89 15.09 7.32
N ARG A 132 4.06 16.39 7.49
CA ARG A 132 5.38 17.02 7.29
C ARG A 132 6.43 16.69 8.35
N ASP A 133 6.03 16.14 9.48
CA ASP A 133 6.95 15.75 10.55
C ASP A 133 7.43 14.30 10.39
N CYS A 134 7.72 13.89 9.19
CA CYS A 134 8.15 12.53 8.88
C CYS A 134 9.67 12.33 8.91
#